data_9a91fc77a1f86c55c573546cf91f33ad
#
_entry.id   9a91fc77a1f86c55c573546cf91f33ad
#
_cell.length_a   1.000
_cell.length_b   1.000
_cell.length_c   1.000
_cell.angle_alpha   90.00
_cell.angle_beta   90.00
_cell.angle_gamma   90.00
#
_symmetry.space_group_name_H-M   'P 1'
#
loop_
_entity.id
_entity.type
_entity.pdbx_description
1 polymer ?
#
loop_
_entity_poly.entity_id
_entity_poly.type
_entity_poly.pdbx_seq_one_letter_code
_entity_poly.pdbx_strand_id
1 'polypeptide(L)'
;GKNVFEGSHGTKVIAIISVILFWIMTWVCIKGVSWISKVTNFAGSARLFMGVAFVILAFIVVFGFGKAPAQDFTLKSITPKFNWTFFMTMAWILQAVGGGESIGVYIKDVKGGNKTFVKTMIGATVIVGIMYILGAVAVGLVVPTEVLKGNFSNGIFDIFKILGNYFNI
;
A
#
# COMPACT_ATOMS: atom_id res chain seq x y z
N GLY A 1 -8.25 18.81 20.25
CA GLY A 1 -9.38 17.90 20.18
C GLY A 1 -8.98 16.54 20.69
N LYS A 2 -9.74 15.94 21.61
CA LYS A 2 -9.49 14.55 22.07
C LYS A 2 -9.70 13.63 20.88
N ASN A 3 -8.67 12.87 20.53
CA ASN A 3 -8.78 11.86 19.46
C ASN A 3 -9.80 10.80 19.91
N VAL A 4 -10.91 10.71 19.19
CA VAL A 4 -12.01 9.75 19.46
C VAL A 4 -11.52 8.31 19.42
N PHE A 5 -10.37 8.07 18.82
CA PHE A 5 -9.76 6.75 18.61
C PHE A 5 -8.68 6.39 19.64
N GLU A 6 -8.43 7.22 20.66
CA GLU A 6 -7.45 6.95 21.71
C GLU A 6 -8.10 6.39 22.98
N GLY A 7 -7.39 5.46 23.65
CA GLY A 7 -7.81 4.84 24.90
C GLY A 7 -8.86 3.75 24.76
N SER A 8 -9.39 3.29 25.89
CA SER A 8 -10.41 2.21 25.96
C SER A 8 -11.70 2.52 25.17
N HIS A 9 -12.07 3.80 25.05
CA HIS A 9 -13.21 4.24 24.23
C HIS A 9 -12.90 4.08 22.73
N GLY A 10 -11.71 4.44 22.30
CA GLY A 10 -11.27 4.30 20.92
C GLY A 10 -11.29 2.84 20.44
N THR A 11 -10.81 1.93 21.27
CA THR A 11 -10.83 0.49 20.97
C THR A 11 -12.26 -0.03 20.76
N LYS A 12 -13.21 0.40 21.58
CA LYS A 12 -14.63 0.01 21.44
C LYS A 12 -15.24 0.56 20.15
N VAL A 13 -14.96 1.83 19.81
CA VAL A 13 -15.44 2.46 18.58
C VAL A 13 -14.87 1.73 17.35
N ILE A 14 -13.58 1.43 17.34
CA ILE A 14 -12.93 0.67 16.25
C ILE A 14 -13.54 -0.73 16.12
N ALA A 15 -13.79 -1.43 17.24
CA ALA A 15 -14.41 -2.74 17.21
C ALA A 15 -15.83 -2.70 16.60
N ILE A 16 -16.67 -1.72 16.99
CA ILE A 16 -18.01 -1.55 16.43
C ILE A 16 -17.92 -1.26 14.91
N ILE A 17 -17.07 -0.32 14.51
CA ILE A 17 -16.88 0.01 13.08
C ILE A 17 -16.43 -1.24 12.31
N SER A 18 -15.50 -2.03 12.84
CA SER A 18 -15.01 -3.25 12.20
C SER A 18 -16.13 -4.28 12.00
N VAL A 19 -17.00 -4.46 13.00
CA VAL A 19 -18.15 -5.36 12.89
C VAL A 19 -19.13 -4.86 11.82
N ILE A 20 -19.43 -3.57 11.80
CA ILE A 20 -20.31 -2.97 10.77
C ILE A 20 -19.73 -3.17 9.38
N LEU A 21 -18.45 -2.87 9.20
CA LEU A 21 -17.75 -3.06 7.93
C LEU A 21 -17.75 -4.54 7.49
N PHE A 22 -17.54 -5.46 8.43
CA PHE A 22 -17.62 -6.90 8.13
C PHE A 22 -18.99 -7.29 7.59
N TRP A 23 -20.07 -6.83 8.22
CA TRP A 23 -21.43 -7.11 7.76
C TRP A 23 -21.75 -6.47 6.41
N ILE A 24 -21.28 -5.23 6.17
CA ILE A 24 -21.42 -4.56 4.87
C ILE A 24 -20.72 -5.38 3.78
N MET A 25 -19.46 -5.81 4.03
CA MET A 25 -18.70 -6.61 3.06
C MET A 25 -19.34 -7.99 2.83
N THR A 26 -19.85 -8.63 3.88
CA THR A 26 -20.60 -9.88 3.76
C THR A 26 -21.84 -9.69 2.87
N TRP A 27 -22.58 -8.62 3.08
CA TRP A 27 -23.73 -8.29 2.24
C TRP A 27 -23.35 -8.05 0.78
N VAL A 28 -22.23 -7.35 0.50
CA VAL A 28 -21.70 -7.18 -0.86
C VAL A 28 -21.35 -8.52 -1.49
N CYS A 29 -20.75 -9.44 -0.72
CA CYS A 29 -20.43 -10.80 -1.22
C CYS A 29 -21.70 -11.59 -1.59
N ILE A 30 -22.76 -11.49 -0.81
CA ILE A 30 -24.05 -12.14 -1.08
C ILE A 30 -24.69 -11.60 -2.37
N LYS A 31 -24.49 -10.32 -2.71
CA LYS A 31 -24.98 -9.71 -3.96
C LYS A 31 -24.28 -10.24 -5.23
N GLY A 32 -23.20 -10.98 -5.06
CA GLY A 32 -22.50 -11.70 -6.13
C GLY A 32 -21.37 -10.91 -6.80
N VAL A 33 -20.73 -11.56 -7.78
CA VAL A 33 -19.47 -11.13 -8.42
C VAL A 33 -19.54 -9.72 -8.98
N SER A 34 -20.67 -9.28 -9.50
CA SER A 34 -20.82 -7.94 -10.07
C SER A 34 -20.62 -6.83 -9.03
N TRP A 35 -21.15 -7.02 -7.82
CA TRP A 35 -20.98 -6.06 -6.74
C TRP A 35 -19.58 -6.11 -6.14
N ILE A 36 -19.04 -7.31 -5.97
CA ILE A 36 -17.65 -7.50 -5.55
C ILE A 36 -16.70 -6.76 -6.50
N SER A 37 -16.88 -6.94 -7.81
CA SER A 37 -16.07 -6.29 -8.84
C SER A 37 -16.14 -4.76 -8.76
N LYS A 38 -17.33 -4.17 -8.56
CA LYS A 38 -17.48 -2.71 -8.41
C LYS A 38 -16.73 -2.17 -7.21
N VAL A 39 -16.90 -2.79 -6.04
CA VAL A 39 -16.23 -2.37 -4.80
C VAL A 39 -14.72 -2.54 -4.92
N THR A 40 -14.26 -3.68 -5.46
CA THR A 40 -12.83 -3.96 -5.64
C THR A 40 -12.19 -3.01 -6.65
N ASN A 41 -12.86 -2.70 -7.75
CA ASN A 41 -12.36 -1.74 -8.74
C ASN A 41 -12.25 -0.34 -8.14
N PHE A 42 -13.25 0.10 -7.37
CA PHE A 42 -13.19 1.38 -6.69
C PHE A 42 -12.03 1.43 -5.68
N ALA A 43 -11.94 0.44 -4.80
CA ALA A 43 -10.88 0.38 -3.80
C ALA A 43 -9.48 0.26 -4.43
N GLY A 44 -9.34 -0.57 -5.48
CA GLY A 44 -8.10 -0.73 -6.22
C GLY A 44 -7.66 0.56 -6.92
N SER A 45 -8.59 1.26 -7.57
CA SER A 45 -8.33 2.54 -8.22
C SER A 45 -7.93 3.61 -7.21
N ALA A 46 -8.63 3.71 -6.08
CA ALA A 46 -8.31 4.65 -5.01
C ALA A 46 -6.91 4.37 -4.43
N ARG A 47 -6.57 3.10 -4.17
CA ARG A 47 -5.25 2.70 -3.68
C ARG A 47 -4.14 3.04 -4.68
N LEU A 48 -4.36 2.77 -5.96
CA LEU A 48 -3.40 3.09 -7.02
C LEU A 48 -3.20 4.60 -7.13
N PHE A 49 -4.29 5.38 -7.10
CA PHE A 49 -4.23 6.84 -7.11
C PHE A 49 -3.43 7.39 -5.93
N MET A 50 -3.71 6.91 -4.71
CA MET A 50 -2.96 7.32 -3.51
C MET A 50 -1.48 6.97 -3.62
N GLY A 51 -1.14 5.78 -4.11
CA GLY A 51 0.25 5.36 -4.31
C GLY A 51 0.99 6.24 -5.34
N VAL A 52 0.35 6.52 -6.47
CA VAL A 52 0.92 7.40 -7.50
C VAL A 52 1.07 8.83 -6.98
N ALA A 53 0.06 9.37 -6.30
CA ALA A 53 0.11 10.69 -5.68
C ALA A 53 1.26 10.79 -4.67
N PHE A 54 1.43 9.78 -3.82
CA PHE A 54 2.52 9.70 -2.86
C PHE A 54 3.89 9.75 -3.55
N VAL A 55 4.09 8.95 -4.60
CA VAL A 55 5.35 8.95 -5.37
C VAL A 55 5.61 10.33 -5.97
N ILE A 56 4.62 10.93 -6.63
CA ILE A 56 4.73 12.26 -7.24
C ILE A 56 5.10 13.31 -6.17
N LEU A 57 4.38 13.33 -5.04
CA LEU A 57 4.65 14.28 -3.96
C LEU A 57 6.07 14.14 -3.38
N ALA A 58 6.54 12.90 -3.20
CA ALA A 58 7.91 12.64 -2.73
C ALA A 58 8.97 13.18 -3.71
N PHE A 59 8.77 13.00 -5.01
CA PHE A 59 9.66 13.55 -6.03
C PHE A 59 9.61 15.09 -6.07
N ILE A 60 8.43 15.71 -5.92
CA ILE A 60 8.30 17.18 -5.84
C ILE A 60 9.08 17.72 -4.65
N VAL A 61 9.03 17.07 -3.48
CA VAL A 61 9.78 17.53 -2.28
C VAL A 61 11.28 17.54 -2.53
N VAL A 62 11.83 16.52 -3.15
CA VAL A 62 13.28 16.43 -3.38
C VAL A 62 13.71 17.31 -4.56
N PHE A 63 13.06 17.18 -5.70
CA PHE A 63 13.50 17.84 -6.94
C PHE A 63 12.90 19.25 -7.11
N GLY A 64 11.68 19.48 -6.61
CA GLY A 64 11.02 20.80 -6.68
C GLY A 64 11.48 21.76 -5.60
N PHE A 65 11.57 21.30 -4.36
CA PHE A 65 12.02 22.13 -3.23
C PHE A 65 13.52 22.02 -2.92
N GLY A 66 14.28 21.21 -3.69
CA GLY A 66 15.72 21.04 -3.52
C GLY A 66 16.12 20.43 -2.17
N LYS A 67 15.24 19.64 -1.54
CA LYS A 67 15.53 18.98 -0.26
C LYS A 67 16.43 17.79 -0.48
N ALA A 68 17.45 17.62 0.38
CA ALA A 68 18.27 16.43 0.36
C ALA A 68 17.41 15.18 0.65
N PRO A 69 17.69 14.04 -0.01
CA PRO A 69 17.02 12.76 0.31
C PRO A 69 17.20 12.42 1.79
N ALA A 70 16.12 11.91 2.42
CA ALA A 70 16.15 11.54 3.83
C ALA A 70 17.03 10.32 4.13
N GLN A 71 17.30 9.50 3.11
CA GLN A 71 18.20 8.34 3.19
C GLN A 71 19.27 8.39 2.10
N ASP A 72 20.42 7.74 2.36
CA ASP A 72 21.52 7.66 1.41
C ASP A 72 21.20 6.67 0.28
N PHE A 73 21.23 7.14 -0.95
CA PHE A 73 21.10 6.33 -2.17
C PHE A 73 22.46 5.99 -2.78
N THR A 74 23.40 5.53 -1.95
CA THR A 74 24.69 5.04 -2.44
C THR A 74 24.60 3.57 -2.88
N LEU A 75 25.43 3.13 -3.80
CA LEU A 75 25.48 1.72 -4.19
C LEU A 75 25.64 0.77 -3.00
N LYS A 76 26.38 1.20 -1.97
CA LYS A 76 26.57 0.44 -0.72
C LYS A 76 25.27 0.32 0.10
N SER A 77 24.41 1.34 0.10
CA SER A 77 23.12 1.31 0.83
C SER A 77 22.04 0.54 0.08
N ILE A 78 22.09 0.55 -1.25
CA ILE A 78 21.12 -0.16 -2.12
C ILE A 78 21.48 -1.64 -2.24
N THR A 79 22.76 -2.02 -2.09
CA THR A 79 23.16 -3.42 -2.21
C THR A 79 22.61 -4.24 -1.04
N PRO A 80 21.82 -5.28 -1.29
CA PRO A 80 21.24 -6.09 -0.23
C PRO A 80 22.33 -6.86 0.53
N LYS A 81 22.24 -6.82 1.86
CA LYS A 81 23.06 -7.68 2.72
C LYS A 81 22.30 -8.97 2.95
N PHE A 82 22.79 -10.08 2.40
CA PHE A 82 22.19 -11.41 2.57
C PHE A 82 22.39 -11.92 4.00
N ASN A 83 21.54 -11.45 4.91
CA ASN A 83 21.49 -11.85 6.30
C ASN A 83 20.07 -12.35 6.64
N TRP A 84 19.86 -12.84 7.88
CA TRP A 84 18.56 -13.34 8.31
C TRP A 84 17.43 -12.30 8.18
N THR A 85 17.73 -11.05 8.50
CA THR A 85 16.77 -9.94 8.35
C THR A 85 16.34 -9.74 6.91
N PHE A 86 17.26 -9.88 5.93
CA PHE A 86 16.94 -9.81 4.51
C PHE A 86 15.93 -10.90 4.11
N PHE A 87 16.15 -12.15 4.54
CA PHE A 87 15.23 -13.25 4.23
C PHE A 87 13.85 -13.07 4.89
N MET A 88 13.80 -12.56 6.12
CA MET A 88 12.54 -12.22 6.78
C MET A 88 11.79 -11.12 6.02
N THR A 89 12.49 -10.05 5.60
CA THR A 89 11.91 -8.97 4.81
C THR A 89 11.41 -9.48 3.45
N MET A 90 12.17 -10.37 2.81
CA MET A 90 11.78 -11.00 1.56
C MET A 90 10.50 -11.82 1.70
N ALA A 91 10.32 -12.54 2.82
CA ALA A 91 9.08 -13.26 3.12
C ALA A 91 7.87 -12.32 3.22
N TRP A 92 8.01 -11.15 3.85
CA TRP A 92 6.98 -10.11 3.88
C TRP A 92 6.64 -9.57 2.48
N ILE A 93 7.65 -9.36 1.63
CA ILE A 93 7.43 -8.91 0.24
C ILE A 93 6.68 -9.99 -0.55
N LEU A 94 7.06 -11.26 -0.41
CA LEU A 94 6.37 -12.38 -1.06
C LEU A 94 4.90 -12.46 -0.62
N GLN A 95 4.62 -12.28 0.68
CA GLN A 95 3.25 -12.22 1.20
C GLN A 95 2.47 -11.04 0.64
N ALA A 96 3.10 -9.87 0.48
CA ALA A 96 2.45 -8.67 -0.05
C ALA A 96 2.12 -8.78 -1.54
N VAL A 97 2.89 -9.54 -2.31
CA VAL A 97 2.65 -9.81 -3.74
C VAL A 97 1.74 -11.03 -3.94
N GLY A 98 1.68 -11.91 -2.95
CA GLY A 98 0.80 -13.08 -2.93
C GLY A 98 -0.69 -12.72 -2.96
N GLY A 99 -1.55 -13.71 -3.12
CA GLY A 99 -3.02 -13.55 -3.14
C GLY A 99 -3.63 -13.51 -4.54
N GLY A 100 -2.81 -13.35 -5.59
CA GLY A 100 -3.29 -13.42 -6.97
C GLY A 100 -3.92 -14.78 -7.32
N GLU A 101 -3.48 -15.84 -6.66
CA GLU A 101 -4.04 -17.19 -6.79
C GLU A 101 -5.51 -17.27 -6.34
N SER A 102 -5.93 -16.46 -5.37
CA SER A 102 -7.33 -16.44 -4.89
C SER A 102 -8.30 -15.96 -5.97
N ILE A 103 -7.83 -15.20 -6.95
CA ILE A 103 -8.64 -14.71 -8.07
C ILE A 103 -8.89 -15.85 -9.10
N GLY A 104 -8.10 -16.93 -9.06
CA GLY A 104 -8.22 -18.07 -9.95
C GLY A 104 -9.60 -18.72 -9.96
N VAL A 105 -10.36 -18.65 -8.87
CA VAL A 105 -11.73 -19.17 -8.79
C VAL A 105 -12.69 -18.47 -9.75
N TYR A 106 -12.40 -17.23 -10.15
CA TYR A 106 -13.21 -16.40 -11.04
C TYR A 106 -12.80 -16.51 -12.52
N ILE A 107 -11.88 -17.40 -12.87
CA ILE A 107 -11.35 -17.51 -14.25
C ILE A 107 -12.46 -17.78 -15.28
N LYS A 108 -13.52 -18.48 -14.88
CA LYS A 108 -14.68 -18.79 -15.73
C LYS A 108 -15.56 -17.56 -15.99
N ASP A 109 -15.50 -16.55 -15.10
CA ASP A 109 -16.31 -15.33 -15.20
C ASP A 109 -15.61 -14.24 -16.01
N VAL A 110 -14.34 -14.48 -16.42
CA VAL A 110 -13.56 -13.50 -17.19
C VAL A 110 -13.95 -13.55 -18.67
N LYS A 111 -14.41 -12.42 -19.20
CA LYS A 111 -14.67 -12.26 -20.63
C LYS A 111 -13.34 -12.42 -21.41
N GLY A 112 -13.32 -13.38 -22.34
CA GLY A 112 -12.11 -13.72 -23.11
C GLY A 112 -11.32 -14.92 -22.58
N GLY A 113 -11.81 -15.58 -21.52
CA GLY A 113 -11.31 -16.85 -21.02
C GLY A 113 -9.88 -16.81 -20.46
N ASN A 114 -9.26 -17.98 -20.36
CA ASN A 114 -7.96 -18.19 -19.69
C ASN A 114 -6.83 -17.28 -20.22
N LYS A 115 -6.78 -17.06 -21.54
CA LYS A 115 -5.72 -16.23 -22.16
C LYS A 115 -5.77 -14.78 -21.66
N THR A 116 -6.99 -14.22 -21.60
CA THR A 116 -7.20 -12.86 -21.09
C THR A 116 -6.89 -12.79 -19.59
N PHE A 117 -7.32 -13.79 -18.81
CA PHE A 117 -7.02 -13.89 -17.39
C PHE A 117 -5.51 -13.87 -17.14
N VAL A 118 -4.75 -14.75 -17.78
CA VAL A 118 -3.28 -14.82 -17.60
C VAL A 118 -2.60 -13.52 -17.98
N LYS A 119 -2.98 -12.92 -19.14
CA LYS A 119 -2.42 -11.64 -19.58
C LYS A 119 -2.69 -10.52 -18.57
N THR A 120 -3.89 -10.46 -18.02
CA THR A 120 -4.26 -9.46 -17.02
C THR A 120 -3.50 -9.67 -15.71
N MET A 121 -3.32 -10.92 -15.27
CA MET A 121 -2.53 -11.25 -14.07
C MET A 121 -1.07 -10.84 -14.21
N ILE A 122 -0.43 -11.13 -15.35
CA ILE A 122 0.95 -10.70 -15.61
C ILE A 122 1.03 -9.16 -15.60
N GLY A 123 0.11 -8.48 -16.29
CA GLY A 123 0.07 -7.02 -16.32
C GLY A 123 -0.11 -6.42 -14.91
N ALA A 124 -1.01 -6.96 -14.11
CA ALA A 124 -1.23 -6.54 -12.73
C ALA A 124 0.02 -6.73 -11.87
N THR A 125 0.69 -7.88 -11.97
CA THR A 125 1.93 -8.17 -11.22
C THR A 125 3.04 -7.19 -11.57
N VAL A 126 3.21 -6.85 -12.86
CA VAL A 126 4.21 -5.87 -13.31
C VAL A 126 3.90 -4.48 -12.74
N ILE A 127 2.64 -4.03 -12.83
CA ILE A 127 2.22 -2.72 -12.29
C ILE A 127 2.46 -2.67 -10.77
N VAL A 128 2.06 -3.70 -10.04
CA VAL A 128 2.26 -3.79 -8.59
C VAL A 128 3.76 -3.78 -8.26
N GLY A 129 4.59 -4.54 -8.98
CA GLY A 129 6.04 -4.55 -8.79
C GLY A 129 6.67 -3.17 -8.99
N ILE A 130 6.29 -2.46 -10.06
CA ILE A 130 6.74 -1.09 -10.31
C ILE A 130 6.31 -0.16 -9.17
N MET A 131 5.07 -0.25 -8.73
CA MET A 131 4.56 0.58 -7.62
C MET A 131 5.29 0.31 -6.31
N TYR A 132 5.65 -0.93 -6.01
CA TYR A 132 6.46 -1.25 -4.81
C TYR A 132 7.86 -0.64 -4.89
N ILE A 133 8.53 -0.73 -6.04
CA ILE A 133 9.86 -0.14 -6.23
C ILE A 133 9.79 1.38 -6.10
N LEU A 134 8.87 2.03 -6.81
CA LEU A 134 8.70 3.48 -6.76
C LEU A 134 8.28 3.96 -5.36
N GLY A 135 7.40 3.21 -4.69
CA GLY A 135 7.00 3.49 -3.32
C GLY A 135 8.16 3.39 -2.32
N ALA A 136 8.99 2.36 -2.44
CA ALA A 136 10.17 2.21 -1.60
C ALA A 136 11.17 3.35 -1.82
N VAL A 137 11.42 3.75 -3.07
CA VAL A 137 12.25 4.91 -3.39
C VAL A 137 11.64 6.19 -2.81
N ALA A 138 10.34 6.42 -2.99
CA ALA A 138 9.66 7.60 -2.46
C ALA A 138 9.73 7.68 -0.92
N VAL A 139 9.58 6.56 -0.22
CA VAL A 139 9.78 6.49 1.24
C VAL A 139 11.22 6.87 1.60
N GLY A 140 12.21 6.32 0.92
CA GLY A 140 13.63 6.64 1.17
C GLY A 140 13.97 8.11 0.89
N LEU A 141 13.26 8.76 -0.04
CA LEU A 141 13.46 10.18 -0.34
C LEU A 141 12.96 11.10 0.79
N VAL A 142 11.85 10.74 1.46
CA VAL A 142 11.12 11.67 2.35
C VAL A 142 11.19 11.26 3.81
N VAL A 143 11.33 9.97 4.13
CA VAL A 143 11.20 9.46 5.50
C VAL A 143 12.55 9.15 6.13
N PRO A 144 12.91 9.83 7.24
CA PRO A 144 14.11 9.52 8.00
C PRO A 144 14.08 8.11 8.59
N THR A 145 15.25 7.48 8.70
CA THR A 145 15.41 6.11 9.21
C THR A 145 14.88 5.96 10.64
N GLU A 146 14.98 6.98 11.47
CA GLU A 146 14.51 6.99 12.86
C GLU A 146 13.00 6.82 12.94
N VAL A 147 12.25 7.45 12.03
CA VAL A 147 10.79 7.35 11.95
C VAL A 147 10.38 5.94 11.53
N LEU A 148 11.09 5.35 10.59
CA LEU A 148 10.81 3.97 10.13
C LEU A 148 11.07 2.92 11.21
N LYS A 149 12.05 3.12 12.09
CA LYS A 149 12.37 2.22 13.19
C LYS A 149 11.37 2.30 14.35
N GLY A 150 10.70 3.43 14.51
CA GLY A 150 9.90 3.72 15.71
C GLY A 150 8.48 3.17 15.68
N ASN A 151 7.82 3.10 14.53
CA ASN A 151 6.40 2.74 14.50
C ASN A 151 5.92 2.29 13.10
N PHE A 152 6.06 1.00 12.82
CA PHE A 152 5.68 0.43 11.53
C PHE A 152 4.17 0.48 11.24
N SER A 153 3.34 0.51 12.30
CA SER A 153 1.88 0.48 12.18
C SER A 153 1.27 1.78 11.66
N ASN A 154 1.92 2.92 11.93
CA ASN A 154 1.43 4.25 11.55
C ASN A 154 2.21 4.85 10.36
N GLY A 155 3.17 4.11 9.80
CA GLY A 155 4.14 4.62 8.83
C GLY A 155 3.52 5.36 7.64
N ILE A 156 2.38 4.89 7.11
CA ILE A 156 1.71 5.56 5.98
C ILE A 156 1.15 6.93 6.40
N PHE A 157 0.53 7.03 7.57
CA PHE A 157 -0.03 8.29 8.07
C PHE A 157 1.06 9.30 8.42
N ASP A 158 2.16 8.82 9.02
CA ASP A 158 3.32 9.66 9.33
C ASP A 158 3.99 10.19 8.06
N ILE A 159 4.01 9.42 6.99
CA ILE A 159 4.50 9.85 5.69
C ILE A 159 3.67 11.02 5.14
N PHE A 160 2.35 10.91 5.15
CA PHE A 160 1.48 12.00 4.71
C PHE A 160 1.61 13.24 5.61
N LYS A 161 1.79 13.06 6.92
CA LYS A 161 2.05 14.16 7.84
C LYS A 161 3.39 14.85 7.55
N ILE A 162 4.44 14.08 7.27
CA ILE A 162 5.75 14.62 6.87
C ILE A 162 5.61 15.40 5.56
N LEU A 163 4.93 14.84 4.56
CA LEU A 163 4.66 15.55 3.30
C LEU A 163 3.85 16.82 3.53
N GLY A 164 2.78 16.77 4.35
CA GLY A 164 1.99 17.95 4.72
C GLY A 164 2.83 19.07 5.30
N ASN A 165 3.76 18.74 6.20
CA ASN A 165 4.69 19.72 6.78
C ASN A 165 5.59 20.39 5.73
N TYR A 166 6.01 19.68 4.67
CA TYR A 166 6.78 20.27 3.57
C TYR A 166 5.96 21.25 2.72
N PHE A 167 4.65 21.06 2.65
CA PHE A 167 3.73 21.92 1.90
C PHE A 167 3.05 22.99 2.78
N ASN A 168 3.38 23.07 4.09
CA ASN A 168 2.72 23.94 5.07
C ASN A 168 1.20 23.74 5.18
N ILE A 169 0.73 22.48 5.07
CA ILE A 169 -0.67 22.08 5.17
C ILE A 169 -0.90 21.30 6.47
#